data_baa485cb255d7c731de0bfd1aa633fce
#
_entry.id   baa485cb255d7c731de0bfd1aa633fce
#
_cell.length_a   1.000
_cell.length_b   1.000
_cell.length_c   1.000
_cell.angle_alpha   90.00
_cell.angle_beta   90.00
_cell.angle_gamma   90.00
#
_symmetry.space_group_name_H-M   'P 1'
#
loop_
_entity.id
_entity.type
_entity.pdbx_description
1 polymer ?
#
loop_
_entity_poly.entity_id
_entity_poly.type
_entity_poly.pdbx_seq_one_letter_code
_entity_poly.pdbx_strand_id
1 'polypeptide(L)'
;MQRDGVQLYHGLSGELPRGLKKSGIKGVVTIHDLIFLRHPEYYHWLDTKIYAWKFRYTCREADRIIAISERTKQDIMEFGDVPAEKIDVVYQSCDAKFSRQLSDDVLHGVREKFRLPPRFILNVGTIEQRKNLRLCVEALAQLPDEIHLVAVGRQTNYVKQLPQTHRLHLLSGVTDEELAALYQQAEVFVYPSRYEGFGIPIIEAIHSGLPVVACSGSCLEEAGGPDSLYVSPDDVTGMARAIRQMLKGAEGREERIRGSQEYVRRFEGQDVAGQVKRIYQQVLGL
;
A
#
# COMPACT_ATOMS: atom_id res chain seq x y z
N MET A 1 25.24 -21.28 8.69
CA MET A 1 25.70 -19.90 8.44
C MET A 1 27.20 -19.69 8.72
N GLN A 2 27.73 -19.84 9.96
CA GLN A 2 29.18 -19.66 10.19
C GLN A 2 30.04 -20.67 9.41
N ARG A 3 29.62 -21.94 9.35
CA ARG A 3 30.33 -23.00 8.58
C ARG A 3 30.36 -22.73 7.08
N ASP A 4 29.41 -21.95 6.57
CA ASP A 4 29.24 -21.64 5.15
C ASP A 4 29.87 -20.30 4.77
N GLY A 5 30.59 -19.64 5.69
CA GLY A 5 31.25 -18.35 5.46
C GLY A 5 30.31 -17.17 5.28
N VAL A 6 29.05 -17.25 5.77
CA VAL A 6 28.08 -16.16 5.69
C VAL A 6 28.55 -14.96 6.51
N GLN A 7 28.73 -13.82 5.86
CA GLN A 7 29.18 -12.58 6.49
C GLN A 7 28.02 -11.65 6.88
N LEU A 8 26.89 -11.70 6.12
CA LEU A 8 25.72 -10.88 6.32
C LEU A 8 24.44 -11.72 6.19
N TYR A 9 23.48 -11.46 7.07
CA TYR A 9 22.13 -12.00 7.00
C TYR A 9 21.12 -10.87 6.82
N HIS A 10 20.21 -11.00 5.85
CA HIS A 10 19.12 -10.07 5.65
C HIS A 10 17.78 -10.72 5.97
N GLY A 11 17.10 -10.24 7.00
CA GLY A 11 15.74 -10.61 7.34
C GLY A 11 14.74 -9.80 6.51
N LEU A 12 14.11 -10.44 5.53
CA LEU A 12 13.19 -9.77 4.60
C LEU A 12 11.80 -9.50 5.18
N SER A 13 11.46 -10.09 6.31
CA SER A 13 10.10 -10.05 6.90
C SER A 13 10.10 -9.59 8.36
N GLY A 14 10.93 -8.62 8.70
CA GLY A 14 10.93 -7.98 10.02
C GLY A 14 11.58 -8.79 11.14
N GLU A 15 12.25 -9.91 10.85
CA GLU A 15 12.86 -10.78 11.87
C GLU A 15 14.32 -11.11 11.58
N LEU A 16 15.13 -11.20 12.64
CA LEU A 16 16.49 -11.70 12.61
C LEU A 16 16.66 -12.93 13.52
N PRO A 17 17.55 -13.87 13.17
CA PRO A 17 17.88 -15.02 14.02
C PRO A 17 18.44 -14.59 15.38
N ARG A 18 18.12 -15.35 16.41
CA ARG A 18 18.66 -15.09 17.74
C ARG A 18 20.17 -15.32 17.80
N GLY A 19 20.87 -14.36 18.43
CA GLY A 19 22.31 -14.47 18.66
C GLY A 19 23.15 -14.14 17.41
N LEU A 20 22.58 -13.45 16.42
CA LEU A 20 23.29 -13.10 15.19
C LEU A 20 24.55 -12.27 15.49
N LYS A 21 24.46 -11.24 16.33
CA LYS A 21 25.64 -10.46 16.79
C LYS A 21 26.73 -11.31 17.43
N LYS A 22 26.34 -12.29 18.25
CA LYS A 22 27.31 -13.19 18.91
C LYS A 22 28.03 -14.10 17.91
N SER A 23 27.42 -14.36 16.76
CA SER A 23 28.04 -15.17 15.70
C SER A 23 29.03 -14.40 14.83
N GLY A 24 29.15 -13.06 15.00
CA GLY A 24 29.98 -12.20 14.15
C GLY A 24 29.37 -11.93 12.76
N ILE A 25 28.18 -12.42 12.49
CA ILE A 25 27.46 -12.19 11.22
C ILE A 25 26.71 -10.86 11.33
N LYS A 26 26.87 -10.02 10.32
CA LYS A 26 26.18 -8.73 10.22
C LYS A 26 24.68 -8.95 9.95
N GLY A 27 23.83 -8.10 10.55
CA GLY A 27 22.37 -8.18 10.44
C GLY A 27 21.77 -6.97 9.73
N VAL A 28 21.10 -7.20 8.62
CA VAL A 28 20.20 -6.23 7.98
C VAL A 28 18.78 -6.75 8.09
N VAL A 29 17.80 -5.88 8.30
CA VAL A 29 16.39 -6.28 8.32
C VAL A 29 15.52 -5.27 7.58
N THR A 30 14.58 -5.76 6.76
CA THR A 30 13.53 -4.92 6.18
C THR A 30 12.26 -5.02 7.04
N ILE A 31 11.73 -3.86 7.43
CA ILE A 31 10.46 -3.73 8.17
C ILE A 31 9.44 -3.09 7.23
N HIS A 32 8.36 -3.82 6.96
CA HIS A 32 7.31 -3.39 6.05
C HIS A 32 6.27 -2.49 6.74
N ASP A 33 5.89 -2.82 7.96
CA ASP A 33 4.99 -2.01 8.79
C ASP A 33 5.13 -2.39 10.27
N LEU A 34 4.52 -1.60 11.13
CA LEU A 34 4.36 -1.85 12.55
C LEU A 34 2.89 -1.66 12.97
N ILE A 35 1.96 -2.09 12.11
CA ILE A 35 0.51 -1.96 12.32
C ILE A 35 0.10 -2.59 13.65
N PHE A 36 0.67 -3.73 14.01
CA PHE A 36 0.39 -4.44 15.26
C PHE A 36 0.78 -3.64 16.53
N LEU A 37 1.66 -2.63 16.40
CA LEU A 37 2.00 -1.72 17.50
C LEU A 37 1.16 -0.44 17.46
N ARG A 38 0.93 0.11 16.26
CA ARG A 38 0.17 1.36 16.07
C ARG A 38 -1.34 1.14 16.26
N HIS A 39 -1.84 -0.01 15.82
CA HIS A 39 -3.24 -0.40 15.82
C HIS A 39 -3.42 -1.82 16.38
N PRO A 40 -3.11 -2.02 17.68
CA PRO A 40 -3.19 -3.34 18.32
C PRO A 40 -4.60 -3.93 18.31
N GLU A 41 -5.64 -3.10 18.15
CA GLU A 41 -7.04 -3.51 18.07
C GLU A 41 -7.37 -4.43 16.90
N TYR A 42 -6.51 -4.48 15.86
CA TYR A 42 -6.67 -5.40 14.73
C TYR A 42 -6.04 -6.78 14.95
N TYR A 43 -5.37 -6.98 16.08
CA TYR A 43 -4.62 -8.21 16.37
C TYR A 43 -5.06 -8.80 17.71
N HIS A 44 -4.84 -10.11 17.86
CA HIS A 44 -5.03 -10.72 19.17
C HIS A 44 -3.95 -10.20 20.15
N TRP A 45 -4.34 -9.85 21.37
CA TRP A 45 -3.46 -9.21 22.36
C TRP A 45 -2.15 -9.98 22.63
N LEU A 46 -2.21 -11.32 22.60
CA LEU A 46 -1.04 -12.18 22.83
C LEU A 46 -0.06 -12.09 21.64
N ASP A 47 -0.59 -12.10 20.40
CA ASP A 47 0.22 -11.97 19.19
C ASP A 47 0.93 -10.61 19.18
N THR A 48 0.22 -9.54 19.55
CA THR A 48 0.81 -8.20 19.65
C THR A 48 2.00 -8.17 20.60
N LYS A 49 1.91 -8.82 21.78
CA LYS A 49 3.02 -8.89 22.73
C LYS A 49 4.21 -9.67 22.18
N ILE A 50 3.95 -10.79 21.52
CA ILE A 50 5.00 -11.64 20.92
C ILE A 50 5.71 -10.87 19.80
N TYR A 51 4.94 -10.24 18.89
CA TYR A 51 5.50 -9.45 17.79
C TYR A 51 6.27 -8.22 18.30
N ALA A 52 5.76 -7.52 19.32
CA ALA A 52 6.45 -6.41 19.93
C ALA A 52 7.80 -6.81 20.55
N TRP A 53 7.84 -7.98 21.21
CA TRP A 53 9.09 -8.52 21.75
C TRP A 53 10.07 -8.90 20.64
N LYS A 54 9.62 -9.58 19.58
CA LYS A 54 10.44 -9.95 18.41
C LYS A 54 10.98 -8.70 17.71
N PHE A 55 10.15 -7.71 17.49
CA PHE A 55 10.54 -6.45 16.88
C PHE A 55 11.66 -5.75 17.66
N ARG A 56 11.48 -5.55 18.98
CA ARG A 56 12.51 -4.92 19.83
C ARG A 56 13.80 -5.73 19.85
N TYR A 57 13.68 -7.06 19.84
CA TYR A 57 14.85 -7.93 19.73
C TYR A 57 15.57 -7.73 18.39
N THR A 58 14.85 -7.74 17.30
CA THR A 58 15.38 -7.51 15.95
C THR A 58 16.06 -6.14 15.82
N CYS A 59 15.44 -5.07 16.36
CA CYS A 59 16.05 -3.74 16.38
C CYS A 59 17.42 -3.70 17.07
N ARG A 60 17.59 -4.47 18.15
CA ARG A 60 18.88 -4.58 18.87
C ARG A 60 19.93 -5.40 18.10
N GLU A 61 19.52 -6.49 17.47
CA GLU A 61 20.42 -7.36 16.71
C GLU A 61 20.86 -6.76 15.37
N ALA A 62 20.03 -5.98 14.71
CA ALA A 62 20.33 -5.41 13.41
C ALA A 62 21.51 -4.42 13.47
N ASP A 63 22.42 -4.49 12.49
CA ASP A 63 23.41 -3.45 12.23
C ASP A 63 22.76 -2.27 11.44
N ARG A 64 21.87 -2.58 10.48
CA ARG A 64 21.05 -1.62 9.73
C ARG A 64 19.62 -2.11 9.59
N ILE A 65 18.68 -1.17 9.53
CA ILE A 65 17.26 -1.44 9.33
C ILE A 65 16.81 -0.73 8.05
N ILE A 66 16.08 -1.42 7.20
CA ILE A 66 15.45 -0.86 6.02
C ILE A 66 13.97 -0.67 6.31
N ALA A 67 13.50 0.57 6.23
CA ALA A 67 12.08 0.92 6.25
C ALA A 67 11.58 1.12 4.83
N ILE A 68 10.33 0.71 4.54
CA ILE A 68 9.76 0.86 3.18
C ILE A 68 9.06 2.20 2.94
N SER A 69 8.99 3.06 3.97
CA SER A 69 8.45 4.43 3.91
C SER A 69 9.01 5.27 5.05
N GLU A 70 8.94 6.61 4.91
CA GLU A 70 9.29 7.51 6.02
C GLU A 70 8.37 7.29 7.23
N ARG A 71 7.10 6.98 7.00
CA ARG A 71 6.17 6.64 8.09
C ARG A 71 6.63 5.40 8.84
N THR A 72 7.00 4.32 8.14
CA THR A 72 7.55 3.11 8.77
C THR A 72 8.85 3.43 9.54
N LYS A 73 9.71 4.30 9.01
CA LYS A 73 10.90 4.78 9.73
C LYS A 73 10.54 5.48 11.03
N GLN A 74 9.56 6.37 11.02
CA GLN A 74 9.08 7.06 12.23
C GLN A 74 8.54 6.05 13.27
N ASP A 75 7.76 5.07 12.84
CA ASP A 75 7.24 4.03 13.72
C ASP A 75 8.36 3.18 14.33
N ILE A 76 9.42 2.84 13.55
CA ILE A 76 10.59 2.11 14.05
C ILE A 76 11.33 2.92 15.11
N MET A 77 11.52 4.21 14.88
CA MET A 77 12.15 5.10 15.86
C MET A 77 11.32 5.18 17.15
N GLU A 78 10.01 5.38 17.04
CA GLU A 78 9.08 5.54 18.16
C GLU A 78 8.95 4.26 19.01
N PHE A 79 8.68 3.11 18.37
CA PHE A 79 8.39 1.86 19.07
C PHE A 79 9.63 1.03 19.42
N GLY A 80 10.71 1.23 18.67
CA GLY A 80 11.95 0.47 18.82
C GLY A 80 13.05 1.19 19.57
N ASP A 81 12.87 2.49 19.86
CA ASP A 81 13.93 3.36 20.40
C ASP A 81 15.22 3.25 19.56
N VAL A 82 15.05 3.35 18.24
CA VAL A 82 16.13 3.20 17.25
C VAL A 82 16.52 4.57 16.72
N PRO A 83 17.81 4.92 16.73
CA PRO A 83 18.27 6.21 16.20
C PRO A 83 18.12 6.25 14.67
N ALA A 84 17.80 7.44 14.14
CA ALA A 84 17.46 7.65 12.73
C ALA A 84 18.57 7.20 11.75
N GLU A 85 19.84 7.36 12.16
CA GLU A 85 21.03 6.99 11.37
C GLU A 85 21.18 5.47 11.17
N LYS A 86 20.47 4.66 11.96
CA LYS A 86 20.44 3.21 11.81
C LYS A 86 19.42 2.73 10.81
N ILE A 87 18.56 3.64 10.30
CA ILE A 87 17.41 3.31 9.47
C ILE A 87 17.56 3.96 8.09
N ASP A 88 17.62 3.14 7.05
CA ASP A 88 17.54 3.58 5.66
C ASP A 88 16.11 3.44 5.14
N VAL A 89 15.64 4.42 4.37
CA VAL A 89 14.37 4.30 3.66
C VAL A 89 14.65 3.83 2.24
N VAL A 90 14.06 2.69 1.88
CA VAL A 90 14.13 2.13 0.53
C VAL A 90 12.70 1.88 0.05
N TYR A 91 12.22 2.76 -0.80
CA TYR A 91 10.88 2.67 -1.36
C TYR A 91 10.71 1.45 -2.25
N GLN A 92 9.53 0.88 -2.20
CA GLN A 92 9.14 -0.16 -3.15
C GLN A 92 8.69 0.48 -4.46
N SER A 93 8.97 -0.17 -5.58
CA SER A 93 8.45 0.19 -6.91
C SER A 93 7.26 -0.69 -7.25
N CYS A 94 6.41 -0.21 -8.15
CA CYS A 94 5.39 -1.06 -8.78
C CYS A 94 5.89 -1.67 -10.08
N ASP A 95 5.16 -2.68 -10.57
CA ASP A 95 5.49 -3.33 -11.84
C ASP A 95 5.19 -2.39 -13.02
N ALA A 96 6.11 -2.32 -13.98
CA ALA A 96 5.98 -1.49 -15.20
C ALA A 96 4.75 -1.83 -16.06
N LYS A 97 4.10 -2.98 -15.85
CA LYS A 97 2.86 -3.36 -16.58
C LYS A 97 1.72 -2.35 -16.34
N PHE A 98 1.66 -1.71 -15.16
CA PHE A 98 0.62 -0.73 -14.85
C PHE A 98 0.77 0.60 -15.62
N SER A 99 1.95 0.89 -16.20
CA SER A 99 2.19 2.05 -17.07
C SER A 99 1.86 1.77 -18.54
N ARG A 100 1.58 0.52 -18.92
CA ARG A 100 1.33 0.14 -20.32
C ARG A 100 -0.13 0.34 -20.67
N GLN A 101 -0.39 1.02 -21.79
CA GLN A 101 -1.72 1.10 -22.38
C GLN A 101 -2.11 -0.29 -22.93
N LEU A 102 -3.27 -0.77 -22.51
CA LEU A 102 -3.85 -2.02 -22.99
C LEU A 102 -4.72 -1.76 -24.22
N SER A 103 -4.84 -2.77 -25.10
CA SER A 103 -5.72 -2.66 -26.27
C SER A 103 -7.18 -2.71 -25.89
N ASP A 104 -8.04 -2.12 -26.73
CA ASP A 104 -9.50 -2.10 -26.51
C ASP A 104 -10.07 -3.51 -26.40
N ASP A 105 -9.53 -4.50 -27.14
CA ASP A 105 -9.97 -5.89 -27.05
C ASP A 105 -9.74 -6.49 -25.65
N VAL A 106 -8.58 -6.20 -25.04
CA VAL A 106 -8.25 -6.66 -23.69
C VAL A 106 -9.18 -5.99 -22.66
N LEU A 107 -9.37 -4.66 -22.78
CA LEU A 107 -10.26 -3.90 -21.91
C LEU A 107 -11.71 -4.42 -22.01
N HIS A 108 -12.18 -4.66 -23.24
CA HIS A 108 -13.51 -5.20 -23.48
C HIS A 108 -13.67 -6.61 -22.90
N GLY A 109 -12.71 -7.51 -23.15
CA GLY A 109 -12.73 -8.87 -22.61
C GLY A 109 -12.79 -8.91 -21.09
N VAL A 110 -12.05 -8.04 -20.40
CA VAL A 110 -12.07 -7.92 -18.92
C VAL A 110 -13.44 -7.38 -18.45
N ARG A 111 -14.01 -6.39 -19.17
CA ARG A 111 -15.33 -5.84 -18.87
C ARG A 111 -16.43 -6.89 -18.96
N GLU A 112 -16.42 -7.70 -20.00
CA GLU A 112 -17.38 -8.78 -20.19
C GLU A 112 -17.21 -9.90 -19.16
N LYS A 113 -15.97 -10.35 -18.94
CA LYS A 113 -15.65 -11.42 -17.98
C LYS A 113 -16.19 -11.11 -16.58
N PHE A 114 -15.97 -9.90 -16.09
CA PHE A 114 -16.37 -9.49 -14.75
C PHE A 114 -17.72 -8.77 -14.72
N ARG A 115 -18.40 -8.62 -15.87
CA ARG A 115 -19.68 -7.88 -15.99
C ARG A 115 -19.60 -6.51 -15.32
N LEU A 116 -18.55 -5.76 -15.66
CA LEU A 116 -18.27 -4.47 -15.02
C LEU A 116 -19.39 -3.46 -15.33
N PRO A 117 -19.81 -2.67 -14.32
CA PRO A 117 -20.74 -1.58 -14.56
C PRO A 117 -20.14 -0.53 -15.50
N PRO A 118 -20.97 0.26 -16.21
CA PRO A 118 -20.49 1.27 -17.16
C PRO A 118 -19.56 2.30 -16.51
N ARG A 119 -19.89 2.74 -15.29
CA ARG A 119 -19.14 3.71 -14.51
C ARG A 119 -18.83 3.17 -13.12
N PHE A 120 -17.57 3.15 -12.74
CA PHE A 120 -17.18 2.64 -11.43
C PHE A 120 -15.93 3.30 -10.85
N ILE A 121 -15.87 3.30 -9.54
CA ILE A 121 -14.68 3.55 -8.74
C ILE A 121 -14.08 2.22 -8.31
N LEU A 122 -12.75 2.15 -8.18
CA LEU A 122 -12.01 0.91 -7.93
C LEU A 122 -11.36 0.94 -6.55
N ASN A 123 -11.48 -0.16 -5.81
CA ASN A 123 -10.69 -0.44 -4.61
C ASN A 123 -9.94 -1.77 -4.79
N VAL A 124 -8.68 -1.83 -4.32
CA VAL A 124 -7.84 -3.03 -4.40
C VAL A 124 -7.24 -3.35 -3.03
N GLY A 125 -7.39 -4.60 -2.60
CA GLY A 125 -6.82 -5.12 -1.37
C GLY A 125 -7.72 -6.13 -0.67
N THR A 126 -7.19 -6.84 0.33
CA THR A 126 -7.99 -7.76 1.15
C THR A 126 -9.16 -7.00 1.79
N ILE A 127 -10.37 -7.56 1.69
CA ILE A 127 -11.57 -6.94 2.27
C ILE A 127 -11.64 -7.30 3.75
N GLU A 128 -11.09 -6.42 4.56
CA GLU A 128 -10.96 -6.56 6.02
C GLU A 128 -11.19 -5.21 6.74
N GLN A 129 -11.39 -5.23 8.05
CA GLN A 129 -11.76 -4.05 8.83
C GLN A 129 -10.77 -2.89 8.67
N ARG A 130 -9.47 -3.14 8.73
CA ARG A 130 -8.42 -2.13 8.59
C ARG A 130 -8.43 -1.44 7.22
N LYS A 131 -8.74 -2.18 6.15
CA LYS A 131 -8.86 -1.64 4.78
C LYS A 131 -10.10 -0.77 4.57
N ASN A 132 -11.04 -0.77 5.54
CA ASN A 132 -12.13 0.20 5.68
C ASN A 132 -13.02 0.41 4.43
N LEU A 133 -13.24 -0.66 3.66
CA LEU A 133 -14.10 -0.59 2.46
C LEU A 133 -15.49 -0.01 2.77
N ARG A 134 -15.96 -0.17 4.01
CA ARG A 134 -17.23 0.37 4.49
C ARG A 134 -17.38 1.86 4.23
N LEU A 135 -16.32 2.65 4.45
CA LEU A 135 -16.32 4.10 4.19
C LEU A 135 -16.74 4.42 2.74
N CYS A 136 -16.20 3.68 1.76
CA CYS A 136 -16.54 3.88 0.36
C CYS A 136 -17.96 3.39 0.03
N VAL A 137 -18.41 2.27 0.65
CA VAL A 137 -19.78 1.78 0.46
C VAL A 137 -20.81 2.77 0.99
N GLU A 138 -20.57 3.35 2.16
CA GLU A 138 -21.45 4.38 2.74
C GLU A 138 -21.41 5.68 1.90
N ALA A 139 -20.26 6.06 1.35
CA ALA A 139 -20.13 7.22 0.47
C ALA A 139 -20.93 7.09 -0.83
N LEU A 140 -21.18 5.87 -1.34
CA LEU A 140 -21.99 5.64 -2.55
C LEU A 140 -23.39 6.29 -2.44
N ALA A 141 -23.98 6.31 -1.24
CA ALA A 141 -25.30 6.93 -1.04
C ALA A 141 -25.34 8.44 -1.38
N GLN A 142 -24.17 9.08 -1.40
CA GLN A 142 -24.02 10.50 -1.72
C GLN A 142 -23.43 10.73 -3.13
N LEU A 143 -23.18 9.69 -3.91
CA LEU A 143 -22.68 9.76 -5.29
C LEU A 143 -23.83 9.55 -6.29
N PRO A 144 -23.66 9.99 -7.55
CA PRO A 144 -24.64 9.68 -8.63
C PRO A 144 -24.95 8.19 -8.70
N ASP A 145 -26.20 7.84 -8.98
CA ASP A 145 -26.68 6.45 -8.91
C ASP A 145 -25.97 5.52 -9.91
N GLU A 146 -25.50 6.06 -11.02
CA GLU A 146 -24.74 5.31 -12.03
C GLU A 146 -23.30 4.97 -11.61
N ILE A 147 -22.80 5.53 -10.50
CA ILE A 147 -21.45 5.21 -9.98
C ILE A 147 -21.52 3.98 -9.09
N HIS A 148 -20.82 2.93 -9.49
CA HIS A 148 -20.67 1.69 -8.73
C HIS A 148 -19.28 1.60 -8.08
N LEU A 149 -19.13 0.74 -7.08
CA LEU A 149 -17.84 0.40 -6.45
C LEU A 149 -17.46 -1.03 -6.83
N VAL A 150 -16.33 -1.17 -7.49
CA VAL A 150 -15.68 -2.47 -7.75
C VAL A 150 -14.56 -2.64 -6.74
N ALA A 151 -14.63 -3.68 -5.92
CA ALA A 151 -13.61 -4.00 -4.93
C ALA A 151 -12.96 -5.35 -5.26
N VAL A 152 -11.64 -5.31 -5.48
CA VAL A 152 -10.83 -6.47 -5.88
C VAL A 152 -10.00 -6.94 -4.71
N GLY A 153 -10.13 -8.22 -4.36
CA GLY A 153 -9.28 -8.83 -3.34
C GLY A 153 -9.87 -10.04 -2.65
N ARG A 154 -9.08 -10.60 -1.74
CA ARG A 154 -9.54 -11.71 -0.91
C ARG A 154 -10.65 -11.23 0.03
N GLN A 155 -11.77 -11.95 0.03
CA GLN A 155 -12.90 -11.68 0.92
C GLN A 155 -12.67 -12.35 2.28
N THR A 156 -12.95 -11.63 3.36
CA THR A 156 -12.97 -12.13 4.73
C THR A 156 -14.40 -12.08 5.30
N ASN A 157 -14.61 -12.54 6.53
CA ASN A 157 -15.90 -12.43 7.20
C ASN A 157 -16.40 -10.99 7.38
N TYR A 158 -15.50 -10.00 7.23
CA TYR A 158 -15.85 -8.58 7.27
C TYR A 158 -16.83 -8.15 6.18
N VAL A 159 -16.87 -8.84 5.04
CA VAL A 159 -17.86 -8.62 3.97
C VAL A 159 -19.31 -8.65 4.50
N LYS A 160 -19.60 -9.51 5.47
CA LYS A 160 -20.93 -9.63 6.08
C LYS A 160 -21.35 -8.41 6.91
N GLN A 161 -20.40 -7.53 7.24
CA GLN A 161 -20.62 -6.31 8.02
C GLN A 161 -20.77 -5.07 7.13
N LEU A 162 -20.55 -5.19 5.81
CA LEU A 162 -20.71 -4.09 4.88
C LEU A 162 -22.20 -3.78 4.66
N PRO A 163 -22.55 -2.48 4.48
CA PRO A 163 -23.91 -2.11 4.05
C PRO A 163 -24.31 -2.82 2.75
N GLN A 164 -25.54 -3.32 2.68
CA GLN A 164 -26.05 -3.98 1.49
C GLN A 164 -26.41 -2.94 0.42
N THR A 165 -25.86 -3.10 -0.77
CA THR A 165 -26.17 -2.27 -1.94
C THR A 165 -25.89 -3.04 -3.23
N HIS A 166 -26.75 -2.86 -4.25
CA HIS A 166 -26.55 -3.42 -5.59
C HIS A 166 -25.40 -2.76 -6.35
N ARG A 167 -24.88 -1.63 -5.85
CA ARG A 167 -23.77 -0.89 -6.46
C ARG A 167 -22.38 -1.38 -6.02
N LEU A 168 -22.29 -2.36 -5.10
CA LEU A 168 -21.01 -2.96 -4.68
C LEU A 168 -20.77 -4.27 -5.44
N HIS A 169 -19.65 -4.36 -6.14
CA HIS A 169 -19.19 -5.53 -6.88
C HIS A 169 -17.89 -6.04 -6.26
N LEU A 170 -17.91 -7.28 -5.76
CA LEU A 170 -16.76 -7.91 -5.13
C LEU A 170 -16.12 -8.90 -6.11
N LEU A 171 -14.86 -8.67 -6.47
CA LEU A 171 -14.10 -9.52 -7.38
C LEU A 171 -12.95 -10.21 -6.62
N SER A 172 -12.71 -11.48 -6.97
CA SER A 172 -11.59 -12.28 -6.49
C SER A 172 -10.99 -13.10 -7.62
N GLY A 173 -9.74 -13.55 -7.48
CA GLY A 173 -9.07 -14.33 -8.52
C GLY A 173 -8.75 -13.52 -9.79
N VAL A 174 -8.61 -12.22 -9.65
CA VAL A 174 -8.20 -11.29 -10.72
C VAL A 174 -6.69 -11.45 -10.92
N THR A 175 -6.27 -11.65 -12.16
CA THR A 175 -4.83 -11.67 -12.52
C THR A 175 -4.27 -10.25 -12.55
N ASP A 176 -2.95 -10.14 -12.56
CA ASP A 176 -2.30 -8.82 -12.62
C ASP A 176 -2.60 -8.07 -13.93
N GLU A 177 -2.75 -8.77 -15.06
CA GLU A 177 -3.12 -8.16 -16.33
C GLU A 177 -4.56 -7.65 -16.32
N GLU A 178 -5.47 -8.43 -15.74
CA GLU A 178 -6.86 -8.02 -15.54
C GLU A 178 -6.96 -6.84 -14.56
N LEU A 179 -6.11 -6.83 -13.53
CA LEU A 179 -6.04 -5.72 -12.59
C LEU A 179 -5.60 -4.42 -13.29
N ALA A 180 -4.60 -4.49 -14.17
CA ALA A 180 -4.19 -3.34 -14.98
C ALA A 180 -5.36 -2.83 -15.85
N ALA A 181 -6.14 -3.73 -16.44
CA ALA A 181 -7.33 -3.36 -17.21
C ALA A 181 -8.43 -2.73 -16.34
N LEU A 182 -8.59 -3.17 -15.10
CA LEU A 182 -9.53 -2.56 -14.15
C LEU A 182 -9.12 -1.15 -13.76
N TYR A 183 -7.82 -0.92 -13.50
CA TYR A 183 -7.31 0.43 -13.24
C TYR A 183 -7.59 1.37 -14.41
N GLN A 184 -7.34 0.94 -15.68
CA GLN A 184 -7.53 1.81 -16.85
C GLN A 184 -9.00 2.10 -17.17
N GLN A 185 -9.94 1.29 -16.70
CA GLN A 185 -11.37 1.47 -16.95
C GLN A 185 -12.11 2.20 -15.84
N ALA A 186 -11.57 2.25 -14.65
CA ALA A 186 -12.17 2.95 -13.51
C ALA A 186 -12.16 4.48 -13.70
N GLU A 187 -12.97 5.19 -12.93
CA GLU A 187 -12.95 6.65 -12.91
C GLU A 187 -12.08 7.23 -11.79
N VAL A 188 -12.06 6.55 -10.64
CA VAL A 188 -11.30 6.96 -9.45
C VAL A 188 -10.80 5.72 -8.74
N PHE A 189 -9.57 5.74 -8.27
CA PHE A 189 -9.07 4.76 -7.32
C PHE A 189 -9.35 5.25 -5.90
N VAL A 190 -10.01 4.41 -5.10
CA VAL A 190 -10.32 4.71 -3.69
C VAL A 190 -9.56 3.78 -2.77
N TYR A 191 -8.78 4.35 -1.84
CA TYR A 191 -7.97 3.56 -0.91
C TYR A 191 -8.22 4.00 0.54
N PRO A 192 -9.35 3.52 1.14
CA PRO A 192 -9.86 4.02 2.41
C PRO A 192 -9.14 3.41 3.63
N SER A 193 -8.01 2.74 3.44
CA SER A 193 -7.26 2.07 4.51
C SER A 193 -6.94 3.01 5.66
N ARG A 194 -7.15 2.55 6.88
CA ARG A 194 -6.85 3.30 8.10
C ARG A 194 -5.35 3.41 8.35
N TYR A 195 -4.60 2.37 8.00
CA TYR A 195 -3.15 2.34 8.13
C TYR A 195 -2.51 1.33 7.19
N GLU A 196 -1.36 1.72 6.61
CA GLU A 196 -0.55 0.91 5.69
C GLU A 196 0.94 1.09 5.96
N GLY A 197 1.75 0.17 5.41
CA GLY A 197 3.21 0.30 5.42
C GLY A 197 3.73 1.21 4.31
N PHE A 198 3.07 1.20 3.12
CA PHE A 198 3.42 2.11 2.02
C PHE A 198 2.20 2.48 1.16
N GLY A 199 1.71 1.64 0.28
CA GLY A 199 0.58 1.96 -0.59
C GLY A 199 0.88 1.72 -2.07
N ILE A 200 1.51 0.59 -2.40
CA ILE A 200 1.80 0.18 -3.79
C ILE A 200 0.56 0.31 -4.70
N PRO A 201 -0.68 -0.09 -4.29
CA PRO A 201 -1.85 0.07 -5.14
C PRO A 201 -2.18 1.52 -5.54
N ILE A 202 -1.77 2.51 -4.75
CA ILE A 202 -1.88 3.93 -5.12
C ILE A 202 -0.95 4.25 -6.29
N ILE A 203 0.29 3.76 -6.23
CA ILE A 203 1.28 3.98 -7.29
C ILE A 203 0.85 3.27 -8.58
N GLU A 204 0.31 2.04 -8.48
CA GLU A 204 -0.25 1.30 -9.62
C GLU A 204 -1.40 2.07 -10.29
N ALA A 205 -2.33 2.61 -9.50
CA ALA A 205 -3.44 3.41 -9.97
C ALA A 205 -2.95 4.66 -10.72
N ILE A 206 -2.01 5.41 -10.16
CA ILE A 206 -1.46 6.63 -10.75
C ILE A 206 -0.72 6.32 -12.06
N HIS A 207 0.08 5.25 -12.11
CA HIS A 207 0.74 4.81 -13.34
C HIS A 207 -0.25 4.41 -14.44
N SER A 208 -1.40 3.88 -14.06
CA SER A 208 -2.50 3.57 -14.99
C SER A 208 -3.31 4.81 -15.41
N GLY A 209 -2.93 6.03 -15.00
CA GLY A 209 -3.64 7.27 -15.30
C GLY A 209 -4.92 7.49 -14.47
N LEU A 210 -5.07 6.79 -13.36
CA LEU A 210 -6.25 6.84 -12.51
C LEU A 210 -6.04 7.79 -11.32
N PRO A 211 -6.88 8.81 -11.10
CA PRO A 211 -6.76 9.70 -9.96
C PRO A 211 -7.13 8.98 -8.66
N VAL A 212 -6.55 9.42 -7.56
CA VAL A 212 -6.61 8.73 -6.26
C VAL A 212 -7.34 9.55 -5.22
N VAL A 213 -8.22 8.88 -4.47
CA VAL A 213 -8.77 9.36 -3.20
C VAL A 213 -8.42 8.33 -2.11
N ALA A 214 -7.69 8.76 -1.08
CA ALA A 214 -7.24 7.87 -0.01
C ALA A 214 -7.57 8.43 1.38
N CYS A 215 -7.32 7.65 2.43
CA CYS A 215 -7.39 8.16 3.78
C CYS A 215 -6.08 8.82 4.21
N SER A 216 -6.19 9.85 5.06
CA SER A 216 -5.06 10.53 5.69
C SER A 216 -4.57 9.81 6.96
N GLY A 217 -3.38 10.19 7.43
CA GLY A 217 -2.85 9.78 8.74
C GLY A 217 -1.95 8.55 8.71
N SER A 218 -1.54 8.08 7.51
CA SER A 218 -0.56 7.00 7.38
C SER A 218 0.49 7.34 6.31
N CYS A 219 1.05 6.35 5.64
CA CYS A 219 2.00 6.55 4.53
C CYS A 219 1.33 6.83 3.17
N LEU A 220 0.00 6.93 3.11
CA LEU A 220 -0.72 7.03 1.83
C LEU A 220 -0.48 8.37 1.14
N GLU A 221 -0.29 9.45 1.92
CA GLU A 221 0.10 10.77 1.39
C GLU A 221 1.51 10.72 0.77
N GLU A 222 2.40 9.92 1.35
CA GLU A 222 3.75 9.71 0.82
C GLU A 222 3.73 8.92 -0.49
N ALA A 223 2.81 7.97 -0.65
CA ALA A 223 2.66 7.19 -1.88
C ALA A 223 1.95 7.97 -3.00
N GLY A 224 0.89 8.72 -2.67
CA GLY A 224 0.01 9.35 -3.66
C GLY A 224 0.34 10.81 -3.99
N GLY A 225 1.14 11.49 -3.17
CA GLY A 225 1.57 12.87 -3.40
C GLY A 225 0.47 13.92 -3.25
N PRO A 226 0.79 15.20 -3.54
CA PRO A 226 -0.08 16.34 -3.24
C PRO A 226 -1.30 16.48 -4.15
N ASP A 227 -1.29 15.84 -5.33
CA ASP A 227 -2.39 15.93 -6.30
C ASP A 227 -3.46 14.86 -6.09
N SER A 228 -3.21 13.85 -5.25
CA SER A 228 -4.23 12.95 -4.73
C SER A 228 -5.07 13.65 -3.66
N LEU A 229 -6.29 13.17 -3.40
CA LEU A 229 -7.14 13.72 -2.34
C LEU A 229 -7.15 12.79 -1.13
N TYR A 230 -7.12 13.41 0.06
CA TYR A 230 -7.07 12.67 1.32
C TYR A 230 -8.19 13.12 2.25
N VAL A 231 -8.80 12.14 2.93
CA VAL A 231 -9.91 12.35 3.85
C VAL A 231 -9.68 11.59 5.15
N SER A 232 -10.31 12.03 6.23
CA SER A 232 -10.31 11.24 7.47
C SER A 232 -10.96 9.87 7.23
N PRO A 233 -10.44 8.78 7.82
CA PRO A 233 -11.00 7.43 7.66
C PRO A 233 -12.41 7.23 8.22
N ASP A 234 -12.99 8.24 8.86
CA ASP A 234 -14.35 8.23 9.40
C ASP A 234 -15.26 9.29 8.73
N ASP A 235 -14.75 10.05 7.74
CA ASP A 235 -15.51 11.12 7.07
C ASP A 235 -16.16 10.61 5.76
N VAL A 236 -17.36 10.05 5.88
CA VAL A 236 -18.17 9.57 4.74
C VAL A 236 -18.48 10.68 3.75
N THR A 237 -18.85 11.86 4.24
CA THR A 237 -19.20 13.02 3.39
C THR A 237 -17.97 13.59 2.68
N GLY A 238 -16.83 13.66 3.38
CA GLY A 238 -15.54 14.02 2.79
C GLY A 238 -15.13 13.06 1.69
N MET A 239 -15.28 11.74 1.92
CA MET A 239 -14.99 10.72 0.92
C MET A 239 -15.87 10.90 -0.33
N ALA A 240 -17.17 11.06 -0.17
CA ALA A 240 -18.08 11.28 -1.30
C ALA A 240 -17.75 12.57 -2.07
N ARG A 241 -17.41 13.65 -1.36
CA ARG A 241 -17.01 14.92 -1.96
C ARG A 241 -15.71 14.78 -2.74
N ALA A 242 -14.68 14.14 -2.17
CA ALA A 242 -13.41 13.94 -2.82
C ALA A 242 -13.55 13.05 -4.06
N ILE A 243 -14.35 11.99 -4.00
CA ILE A 243 -14.65 11.14 -5.16
C ILE A 243 -15.29 11.99 -6.28
N ARG A 244 -16.31 12.81 -5.99
CA ARG A 244 -16.95 13.65 -7.01
C ARG A 244 -15.97 14.59 -7.72
N GLN A 245 -14.99 15.13 -7.00
CA GLN A 245 -13.95 16.00 -7.58
C GLN A 245 -12.99 15.27 -8.51
N MET A 246 -12.97 13.92 -8.46
CA MET A 246 -12.11 13.08 -9.28
C MET A 246 -12.88 12.28 -10.36
N LEU A 247 -14.23 12.36 -10.42
CA LEU A 247 -15.00 11.70 -11.48
C LEU A 247 -14.69 12.31 -12.86
N LYS A 248 -14.91 11.54 -13.91
CA LYS A 248 -14.76 12.01 -15.30
C LYS A 248 -15.60 13.26 -15.54
N GLY A 249 -14.97 14.29 -16.12
CA GLY A 249 -15.58 15.59 -16.37
C GLY A 249 -15.48 16.59 -15.22
N ALA A 250 -14.94 16.23 -14.06
CA ALA A 250 -14.71 17.17 -12.98
C ALA A 250 -13.58 18.16 -13.33
N GLU A 251 -13.75 19.41 -12.90
CA GLU A 251 -12.75 20.47 -13.10
C GLU A 251 -11.43 20.16 -12.39
N GLY A 252 -10.30 20.38 -13.07
CA GLY A 252 -8.97 20.15 -12.52
C GLY A 252 -8.53 18.66 -12.44
N ARG A 253 -9.43 17.72 -12.80
CA ARG A 253 -9.12 16.27 -12.73
C ARG A 253 -7.88 15.90 -13.56
N GLU A 254 -7.80 16.34 -14.79
CA GLU A 254 -6.68 15.99 -15.70
C GLU A 254 -5.35 16.61 -15.25
N GLU A 255 -5.39 17.78 -14.62
CA GLU A 255 -4.23 18.43 -14.04
C GLU A 255 -3.69 17.62 -12.85
N ARG A 256 -4.58 17.19 -11.97
CA ARG A 256 -4.23 16.31 -10.84
C ARG A 256 -3.65 14.98 -11.27
N ILE A 257 -4.21 14.36 -12.33
CA ILE A 257 -3.64 13.11 -12.89
C ILE A 257 -2.21 13.35 -13.34
N ARG A 258 -1.95 14.42 -14.11
CA ARG A 258 -0.59 14.73 -14.57
C ARG A 258 0.36 15.01 -13.42
N GLY A 259 -0.07 15.78 -12.43
CA GLY A 259 0.73 16.08 -11.23
C GLY A 259 1.05 14.83 -10.43
N SER A 260 0.06 13.95 -10.21
CA SER A 260 0.29 12.65 -9.55
C SER A 260 1.24 11.75 -10.32
N GLN A 261 1.13 11.67 -11.66
CA GLN A 261 2.03 10.90 -12.50
C GLN A 261 3.47 11.44 -12.45
N GLU A 262 3.66 12.75 -12.44
CA GLU A 262 4.99 13.35 -12.25
C GLU A 262 5.56 13.02 -10.86
N TYR A 263 4.72 13.12 -9.84
CA TYR A 263 5.14 12.81 -8.47
C TYR A 263 5.63 11.36 -8.31
N VAL A 264 4.92 10.37 -8.85
CA VAL A 264 5.27 8.95 -8.66
C VAL A 264 6.49 8.51 -9.45
N ARG A 265 6.99 9.31 -10.42
CA ARG A 265 8.27 9.06 -11.11
C ARG A 265 9.43 8.90 -10.14
N ARG A 266 9.36 9.52 -8.96
CA ARG A 266 10.35 9.34 -7.89
C ARG A 266 10.47 7.89 -7.40
N PHE A 267 9.48 7.05 -7.66
CA PHE A 267 9.48 5.62 -7.35
C PHE A 267 9.83 4.76 -8.57
N GLU A 268 9.89 5.36 -9.78
CA GLU A 268 10.30 4.66 -11.01
C GLU A 268 11.82 4.53 -11.08
N GLY A 269 12.30 3.48 -11.76
CA GLY A 269 13.73 3.30 -12.00
C GLY A 269 14.57 3.22 -10.73
N GLN A 270 13.93 3.17 -9.56
CA GLN A 270 14.62 2.96 -8.30
C GLN A 270 15.34 1.62 -8.38
N ASP A 271 16.66 1.67 -8.48
CA ASP A 271 17.50 0.48 -8.34
C ASP A 271 17.45 0.00 -6.89
N VAL A 272 16.28 -0.56 -6.50
CA VAL A 272 16.04 -1.09 -5.16
C VAL A 272 17.13 -2.09 -4.78
N ALA A 273 17.49 -2.97 -5.73
CA ALA A 273 18.54 -3.96 -5.52
C ALA A 273 19.91 -3.29 -5.28
N GLY A 274 20.25 -2.25 -6.05
CA GLY A 274 21.47 -1.48 -5.86
C GLY A 274 21.47 -0.66 -4.56
N GLN A 275 20.32 -0.11 -4.14
CA GLN A 275 20.20 0.56 -2.84
C GLN A 275 20.47 -0.43 -1.70
N VAL A 276 19.84 -1.59 -1.73
CA VAL A 276 20.06 -2.65 -0.74
C VAL A 276 21.51 -3.15 -0.77
N LYS A 277 22.10 -3.31 -1.97
CA LYS A 277 23.52 -3.69 -2.12
C LYS A 277 24.45 -2.66 -1.47
N ARG A 278 24.20 -1.38 -1.66
CA ARG A 278 25.00 -0.30 -1.01
C ARG A 278 24.91 -0.39 0.52
N ILE A 279 23.73 -0.66 1.06
CA ILE A 279 23.55 -0.88 2.51
C ILE A 279 24.39 -2.07 2.98
N TYR A 280 24.41 -3.18 2.23
CA TYR A 280 25.26 -4.33 2.56
C TYR A 280 26.74 -3.99 2.57
N GLN A 281 27.19 -3.25 1.55
CA GLN A 281 28.59 -2.79 1.47
C GLN A 281 28.97 -1.91 2.66
N GLN A 282 28.14 -0.95 3.03
CA GLN A 282 28.35 -0.11 4.21
C GLN A 282 28.45 -0.93 5.51
N VAL A 283 27.56 -1.94 5.67
CA VAL A 283 27.55 -2.81 6.85
C VAL A 283 28.81 -3.70 6.92
N LEU A 284 29.32 -4.09 5.77
CA LEU A 284 30.53 -4.94 5.66
C LEU A 284 31.84 -4.12 5.64
N GLY A 285 31.76 -2.79 5.51
CA GLY A 285 32.93 -1.92 5.40
C GLY A 285 33.64 -2.03 4.04
N LEU A 286 32.90 -2.29 2.96
CA LEU A 286 33.37 -2.46 1.59
C LEU A 286 33.18 -1.19 0.75
#